data_1f4c8302a102d035732c3f76f218416c
#
_entry.id   1f4c8302a102d035732c3f76f218416c
#
_cell.length_a   1.000
_cell.length_b   1.000
_cell.length_c   1.000
_cell.angle_alpha   90.00
_cell.angle_beta   90.00
_cell.angle_gamma   90.00
#
_symmetry.space_group_name_H-M   'P 1'
#
loop_
_entity.id
_entity.type
_entity.pdbx_description
1 polymer ?
#
loop_
_entity_poly.entity_id
_entity_poly.type
_entity_poly.pdbx_seq_one_letter_code
_entity_poly.pdbx_strand_id
1 'polypeptide(L)'
;VNDVIALRESDCSITLPDASDAAKQVSQIVLLNSDFSVLKDVLMEGRRVVNNITKVARIFFIKTIYSILLSIFCIITNIEFPFIPIQITLIDLAIEAYTSFFITFEKNKNPIKGTFLQTALTNAMPFAFVTIFNIVFLIFAGEIIGASSTSLTTMMYLLIGFVSILAVQEVCKPITKVHVFLFTTTAVGFYVAVALFRRILELEILTRREFIIVLILAIISYILIHIKRIIYKKKLID
;
A
#
# COMPACT_ATOMS: atom_id res chain seq x y z
N VAL A 1 -19.87 -28.91 -28.85
CA VAL A 1 -19.13 -30.01 -28.20
C VAL A 1 -17.67 -30.06 -28.64
N ASN A 2 -17.37 -29.84 -29.95
CA ASN A 2 -16.02 -29.92 -30.46
C ASN A 2 -15.05 -28.86 -29.89
N ASP A 3 -15.58 -27.73 -29.43
CA ASP A 3 -14.79 -26.60 -28.94
C ASP A 3 -14.45 -26.65 -27.45
N VAL A 4 -14.98 -27.64 -26.71
CA VAL A 4 -14.80 -27.78 -25.26
C VAL A 4 -13.33 -27.84 -24.87
N ILE A 5 -12.51 -28.58 -25.63
CA ILE A 5 -11.07 -28.72 -25.38
C ILE A 5 -10.36 -27.39 -25.62
N ALA A 6 -10.68 -26.70 -26.73
CA ALA A 6 -10.09 -25.40 -27.05
C ALA A 6 -10.48 -24.31 -26.03
N LEU A 7 -11.73 -24.30 -25.58
CA LEU A 7 -12.22 -23.41 -24.51
C LEU A 7 -11.50 -23.64 -23.20
N ARG A 8 -11.20 -24.90 -22.87
CA ARG A 8 -10.49 -25.30 -21.65
C ARG A 8 -9.02 -24.86 -21.66
N GLU A 9 -8.37 -24.99 -22.82
CA GLU A 9 -6.93 -24.68 -22.98
C GLU A 9 -6.66 -23.20 -23.25
N SER A 10 -7.70 -22.39 -23.50
CA SER A 10 -7.53 -20.96 -23.76
C SER A 10 -7.34 -20.15 -22.47
N ASP A 11 -6.50 -19.10 -22.54
CA ASP A 11 -6.28 -18.17 -21.43
C ASP A 11 -7.54 -17.41 -21.01
N CYS A 12 -8.46 -17.18 -21.95
CA CYS A 12 -9.75 -16.56 -21.72
C CYS A 12 -10.80 -17.13 -22.67
N SER A 13 -11.66 -18.01 -22.15
CA SER A 13 -12.72 -18.64 -22.91
C SER A 13 -14.04 -17.90 -22.75
N ILE A 14 -14.71 -17.68 -23.88
CA ILE A 14 -15.98 -16.99 -23.95
C ILE A 14 -16.97 -17.85 -24.71
N THR A 15 -18.19 -18.02 -24.21
CA THR A 15 -19.26 -18.77 -24.85
C THR A 15 -20.58 -17.98 -24.84
N LEU A 16 -21.51 -18.46 -25.66
CA LEU A 16 -22.85 -17.89 -25.79
C LEU A 16 -23.86 -18.66 -24.94
N PRO A 17 -25.04 -18.08 -24.63
CA PRO A 17 -26.07 -18.73 -23.86
C PRO A 17 -26.61 -20.01 -24.50
N ASP A 18 -26.61 -20.05 -25.84
CA ASP A 18 -27.09 -21.19 -26.60
C ASP A 18 -26.05 -22.30 -26.81
N ALA A 19 -24.87 -22.14 -26.26
CA ALA A 19 -23.84 -23.19 -26.29
C ALA A 19 -24.23 -24.39 -25.42
N SER A 20 -23.61 -25.54 -25.69
CA SER A 20 -23.82 -26.73 -24.88
C SER A 20 -23.42 -26.52 -23.41
N ASP A 21 -24.08 -27.21 -22.48
CA ASP A 21 -23.75 -27.10 -21.06
C ASP A 21 -22.30 -27.42 -20.75
N ALA A 22 -21.72 -28.38 -21.46
CA ALA A 22 -20.30 -28.69 -21.36
C ALA A 22 -19.39 -27.49 -21.75
N ALA A 23 -19.73 -26.74 -22.80
CA ALA A 23 -19.00 -25.56 -23.21
C ALA A 23 -19.17 -24.42 -22.17
N LYS A 24 -20.37 -24.22 -21.63
CA LYS A 24 -20.64 -23.23 -20.57
C LYS A 24 -19.85 -23.53 -19.29
N GLN A 25 -19.76 -24.80 -18.89
CA GLN A 25 -19.06 -25.20 -17.67
C GLN A 25 -17.54 -24.99 -17.74
N VAL A 26 -16.95 -25.12 -18.93
CA VAL A 26 -15.49 -24.92 -19.12
C VAL A 26 -15.13 -23.48 -19.47
N SER A 27 -16.08 -22.66 -19.88
CA SER A 27 -15.85 -21.28 -20.25
C SER A 27 -15.77 -20.36 -19.05
N GLN A 28 -14.88 -19.39 -19.10
CA GLN A 28 -14.69 -18.40 -18.03
C GLN A 28 -15.74 -17.29 -18.09
N ILE A 29 -16.28 -17.01 -19.28
CA ILE A 29 -17.28 -15.97 -19.50
C ILE A 29 -18.43 -16.53 -20.35
N VAL A 30 -19.68 -16.26 -19.96
CA VAL A 30 -20.88 -16.54 -20.76
C VAL A 30 -21.57 -15.21 -21.08
N LEU A 31 -21.73 -14.90 -22.36
CA LEU A 31 -22.38 -13.66 -22.85
C LEU A 31 -23.90 -13.87 -22.86
N LEU A 32 -24.61 -13.41 -21.85
CA LEU A 32 -26.04 -13.69 -21.65
C LEU A 32 -26.94 -13.25 -22.82
N ASN A 33 -26.60 -12.16 -23.52
CA ASN A 33 -27.39 -11.61 -24.61
C ASN A 33 -26.82 -11.91 -26.01
N SER A 34 -25.84 -12.81 -26.10
CA SER A 34 -25.11 -13.11 -27.36
C SER A 34 -24.50 -11.86 -28.06
N ASP A 35 -24.31 -10.77 -27.32
CA ASP A 35 -23.82 -9.50 -27.82
C ASP A 35 -22.32 -9.35 -27.52
N PHE A 36 -21.51 -9.46 -28.56
CA PHE A 36 -20.05 -9.26 -28.47
C PHE A 36 -19.62 -7.82 -28.24
N SER A 37 -20.50 -6.83 -28.43
CA SER A 37 -20.17 -5.42 -28.22
C SER A 37 -19.82 -5.13 -26.75
N VAL A 38 -20.37 -5.91 -25.80
CA VAL A 38 -20.11 -5.81 -24.37
C VAL A 38 -18.67 -6.19 -23.99
N LEU A 39 -17.93 -6.93 -24.83
CA LEU A 39 -16.56 -7.34 -24.54
C LEU A 39 -15.62 -6.17 -24.32
N LYS A 40 -15.85 -5.06 -25.02
CA LYS A 40 -15.08 -3.84 -24.80
C LYS A 40 -15.28 -3.30 -23.40
N ASP A 41 -16.51 -3.31 -22.90
CA ASP A 41 -16.83 -2.82 -21.58
C ASP A 41 -16.30 -3.77 -20.49
N VAL A 42 -16.39 -5.08 -20.72
CA VAL A 42 -15.79 -6.11 -19.86
C VAL A 42 -14.28 -5.92 -19.75
N LEU A 43 -13.58 -5.73 -20.87
CA LEU A 43 -12.15 -5.45 -20.88
C LEU A 43 -11.79 -4.17 -20.13
N MET A 44 -12.57 -3.09 -20.33
CA MET A 44 -12.33 -1.82 -19.64
C MET A 44 -12.59 -1.93 -18.14
N GLU A 45 -13.59 -2.70 -17.74
CA GLU A 45 -13.88 -2.95 -16.34
C GLU A 45 -12.80 -3.84 -15.70
N GLY A 46 -12.35 -4.89 -16.39
CA GLY A 46 -11.23 -5.72 -15.97
C GLY A 46 -9.96 -4.89 -15.73
N ARG A 47 -9.64 -3.96 -16.64
CA ARG A 47 -8.51 -3.03 -16.46
C ARG A 47 -8.69 -2.16 -15.22
N ARG A 48 -9.90 -1.62 -14.99
CA ARG A 48 -10.20 -0.83 -13.80
C ARG A 48 -9.95 -1.64 -12.52
N VAL A 49 -10.47 -2.84 -12.45
CA VAL A 49 -10.32 -3.72 -11.29
C VAL A 49 -8.86 -4.03 -11.01
N VAL A 50 -8.11 -4.50 -12.02
CA VAL A 50 -6.68 -4.85 -11.85
C VAL A 50 -5.84 -3.64 -11.46
N ASN A 51 -6.06 -2.48 -12.07
CA ASN A 51 -5.36 -1.25 -11.70
C ASN A 51 -5.63 -0.84 -10.25
N ASN A 52 -6.89 -0.90 -9.82
CA ASN A 52 -7.27 -0.53 -8.45
C ASN A 52 -6.72 -1.53 -7.43
N ILE A 53 -6.85 -2.83 -7.68
CA ILE A 53 -6.27 -3.87 -6.81
C ILE A 53 -4.75 -3.72 -6.71
N THR A 54 -4.06 -3.40 -7.81
CA THR A 54 -2.60 -3.18 -7.80
C THR A 54 -2.22 -2.00 -6.91
N LYS A 55 -2.99 -0.92 -6.94
CA LYS A 55 -2.80 0.24 -6.07
C LYS A 55 -3.00 -0.11 -4.59
N VAL A 56 -4.09 -0.81 -4.29
CA VAL A 56 -4.40 -1.28 -2.93
C VAL A 56 -3.32 -2.22 -2.40
N ALA A 57 -2.96 -3.24 -3.18
CA ALA A 57 -1.93 -4.21 -2.80
C ALA A 57 -0.59 -3.54 -2.48
N ARG A 58 -0.23 -2.47 -3.19
CA ARG A 58 0.98 -1.71 -2.92
C ARG A 58 1.02 -1.15 -1.49
N ILE A 59 -0.11 -0.63 -0.99
CA ILE A 59 -0.18 -0.09 0.38
C ILE A 59 0.01 -1.21 1.39
N PHE A 60 -0.69 -2.33 1.24
CA PHE A 60 -0.58 -3.48 2.13
C PHE A 60 0.81 -4.14 2.11
N PHE A 61 1.47 -4.21 0.94
CA PHE A 61 2.80 -4.78 0.85
C PHE A 61 3.86 -3.97 1.59
N ILE A 62 3.70 -2.66 1.75
CA ILE A 62 4.62 -1.85 2.55
C ILE A 62 4.69 -2.40 3.97
N LYS A 63 3.52 -2.59 4.61
CA LYS A 63 3.45 -3.15 5.96
C LYS A 63 4.02 -4.57 6.01
N THR A 64 3.62 -5.41 5.09
CA THR A 64 4.09 -6.80 5.04
C THR A 64 5.61 -6.87 4.95
N ILE A 65 6.23 -6.09 4.07
CA ILE A 65 7.68 -6.11 3.86
C ILE A 65 8.41 -5.58 5.10
N TYR A 66 8.04 -4.40 5.63
CA TYR A 66 8.76 -3.88 6.79
C TYR A 66 8.55 -4.75 8.04
N SER A 67 7.36 -5.35 8.21
CA SER A 67 7.10 -6.24 9.37
C SER A 67 7.95 -7.50 9.30
N ILE A 68 8.10 -8.11 8.12
CA ILE A 68 8.98 -9.27 7.94
C ILE A 68 10.43 -8.89 8.24
N LEU A 69 10.92 -7.79 7.67
CA LEU A 69 12.29 -7.32 7.89
C LEU A 69 12.54 -6.96 9.36
N LEU A 70 11.58 -6.31 10.00
CA LEU A 70 11.66 -5.98 11.42
C LEU A 70 11.66 -7.23 12.30
N SER A 71 10.82 -8.22 12.01
CA SER A 71 10.79 -9.48 12.74
C SER A 71 12.12 -10.23 12.64
N ILE A 72 12.70 -10.30 11.44
CA ILE A 72 14.02 -10.90 11.21
C ILE A 72 15.09 -10.13 12.01
N PHE A 73 15.07 -8.79 11.96
CA PHE A 73 15.99 -7.95 12.72
C PHE A 73 15.86 -8.21 14.22
N CYS A 74 14.64 -8.25 14.77
CA CYS A 74 14.40 -8.50 16.19
C CYS A 74 14.91 -9.89 16.62
N ILE A 75 14.73 -10.93 15.80
CA ILE A 75 15.24 -12.28 16.07
C ILE A 75 16.78 -12.28 16.10
N ILE A 76 17.44 -11.65 15.13
CA ILE A 76 18.92 -11.63 15.02
C ILE A 76 19.53 -10.84 16.20
N THR A 77 18.92 -9.71 16.57
CA THR A 77 19.44 -8.82 17.62
C THR A 77 18.97 -9.17 19.03
N ASN A 78 18.05 -10.12 19.17
CA ASN A 78 17.38 -10.47 20.43
C ASN A 78 16.69 -9.27 21.10
N ILE A 79 16.14 -8.36 20.29
CA ILE A 79 15.39 -7.19 20.75
C ILE A 79 13.89 -7.52 20.65
N GLU A 80 13.09 -7.07 21.63
CA GLU A 80 11.65 -7.23 21.58
C GLU A 80 11.02 -6.44 20.42
N PHE A 81 9.92 -6.98 19.87
CA PHE A 81 9.19 -6.30 18.80
C PHE A 81 8.55 -5.01 19.35
N PRO A 82 8.83 -3.83 18.76
CA PRO A 82 8.54 -2.53 19.39
C PRO A 82 7.06 -2.11 19.35
N PHE A 83 6.18 -2.87 18.72
CA PHE A 83 4.78 -2.50 18.54
C PHE A 83 3.82 -3.51 19.12
N ILE A 84 2.74 -3.04 19.73
CA ILE A 84 1.62 -3.85 20.19
C ILE A 84 0.52 -3.93 19.10
N PRO A 85 -0.32 -4.98 19.08
CA PRO A 85 -1.31 -5.20 18.02
C PRO A 85 -2.25 -4.03 17.78
N ILE A 86 -2.69 -3.33 18.82
CA ILE A 86 -3.63 -2.21 18.71
C ILE A 86 -3.04 -1.02 17.91
N GLN A 87 -1.72 -0.80 17.99
CA GLN A 87 -1.03 0.23 17.24
C GLN A 87 -1.08 -0.08 15.74
N ILE A 88 -0.84 -1.34 15.36
CA ILE A 88 -0.93 -1.79 13.97
C ILE A 88 -2.38 -1.69 13.47
N THR A 89 -3.35 -2.07 14.28
CA THR A 89 -4.78 -1.99 13.93
C THR A 89 -5.22 -0.58 13.56
N LEU A 90 -4.72 0.46 14.26
CA LEU A 90 -5.06 1.83 13.90
C LEU A 90 -4.47 2.25 12.53
N ILE A 91 -3.25 1.83 12.21
CA ILE A 91 -2.65 2.06 10.88
C ILE A 91 -3.48 1.36 9.81
N ASP A 92 -3.84 0.10 10.06
CA ASP A 92 -4.66 -0.70 9.13
C ASP A 92 -6.01 -0.03 8.85
N LEU A 93 -6.68 0.46 9.87
CA LEU A 93 -7.99 1.07 9.75
C LEU A 93 -7.93 2.47 9.14
N ALA A 94 -7.10 3.35 9.72
CA ALA A 94 -7.10 4.77 9.39
C ALA A 94 -6.35 5.10 8.08
N ILE A 95 -5.37 4.29 7.70
CA ILE A 95 -4.58 4.53 6.49
C ILE A 95 -4.91 3.48 5.42
N GLU A 96 -4.70 2.18 5.70
CA GLU A 96 -4.79 1.14 4.68
C GLU A 96 -6.24 0.89 4.24
N ALA A 97 -7.15 0.57 5.15
CA ALA A 97 -8.54 0.24 4.83
C ALA A 97 -9.29 1.47 4.29
N TYR A 98 -9.15 2.62 4.97
CA TYR A 98 -9.80 3.85 4.55
C TYR A 98 -9.39 4.25 3.12
N THR A 99 -8.10 4.29 2.84
CA THR A 99 -7.59 4.63 1.50
C THR A 99 -8.00 3.60 0.45
N SER A 100 -7.92 2.31 0.77
CA SER A 100 -8.28 1.22 -0.13
C SER A 100 -9.74 1.26 -0.53
N PHE A 101 -10.64 1.59 0.40
CA PHE A 101 -12.04 1.78 0.12
C PHE A 101 -12.28 2.80 -0.99
N PHE A 102 -11.68 3.99 -0.90
CA PHE A 102 -11.86 5.03 -1.92
C PHE A 102 -11.20 4.69 -3.26
N ILE A 103 -10.02 4.06 -3.24
CA ILE A 103 -9.30 3.64 -4.46
C ILE A 103 -10.13 2.63 -5.26
N THR A 104 -10.92 1.77 -4.60
CA THR A 104 -11.78 0.78 -5.28
C THR A 104 -12.76 1.43 -6.27
N PHE A 105 -13.18 2.67 -6.04
CA PHE A 105 -14.09 3.41 -6.90
C PHE A 105 -13.40 4.19 -8.03
N GLU A 106 -12.08 4.19 -8.12
CA GLU A 106 -11.38 4.88 -9.20
C GLU A 106 -11.71 4.30 -10.58
N LYS A 107 -11.88 5.21 -11.55
CA LYS A 107 -12.18 4.85 -12.94
C LYS A 107 -10.91 4.74 -13.81
N ASN A 108 -9.89 4.05 -13.31
CA ASN A 108 -8.63 3.89 -14.04
C ASN A 108 -8.71 2.72 -15.03
N LYS A 109 -9.00 3.00 -16.29
CA LYS A 109 -9.11 2.04 -17.39
C LYS A 109 -7.85 1.98 -18.28
N ASN A 110 -6.73 2.54 -17.82
CA ASN A 110 -5.47 2.53 -18.58
C ASN A 110 -4.97 1.09 -18.84
N PRO A 111 -4.25 0.86 -19.95
CA PRO A 111 -3.62 -0.42 -20.21
C PRO A 111 -2.72 -0.85 -19.02
N ILE A 112 -2.84 -2.13 -18.64
CA ILE A 112 -2.04 -2.71 -17.56
C ILE A 112 -0.61 -2.86 -18.08
N LYS A 113 0.37 -2.42 -17.27
CA LYS A 113 1.80 -2.54 -17.57
C LYS A 113 2.46 -3.46 -16.56
N GLY A 114 3.10 -4.52 -17.06
CA GLY A 114 3.79 -5.51 -16.22
C GLY A 114 2.84 -6.45 -15.48
N THR A 115 3.39 -7.30 -14.63
CA THR A 115 2.61 -8.21 -13.79
C THR A 115 2.15 -7.51 -12.51
N PHE A 116 0.99 -7.92 -12.00
CA PHE A 116 0.41 -7.41 -10.75
C PHE A 116 1.41 -7.42 -9.59
N LEU A 117 1.97 -8.58 -9.29
CA LEU A 117 2.84 -8.78 -8.13
C LEU A 117 4.13 -7.96 -8.24
N GLN A 118 4.79 -8.01 -9.41
CA GLN A 118 6.03 -7.26 -9.64
C GLN A 118 5.80 -5.76 -9.50
N THR A 119 4.72 -5.24 -10.09
CA THR A 119 4.38 -3.82 -10.02
C THR A 119 4.09 -3.37 -8.59
N ALA A 120 3.29 -4.15 -7.85
CA ALA A 120 2.93 -3.82 -6.47
C ALA A 120 4.15 -3.87 -5.55
N LEU A 121 4.96 -4.93 -5.59
CA LEU A 121 6.16 -5.09 -4.76
C LEU A 121 7.24 -4.04 -5.06
N THR A 122 7.60 -3.85 -6.34
CA THR A 122 8.64 -2.87 -6.72
C THR A 122 8.29 -1.46 -6.25
N ASN A 123 7.01 -1.10 -6.28
CA ASN A 123 6.57 0.20 -5.84
C ASN A 123 6.39 0.30 -4.30
N ALA A 124 6.20 -0.80 -3.59
CA ALA A 124 6.11 -0.82 -2.13
C ALA A 124 7.49 -0.79 -1.45
N MET A 125 8.51 -1.44 -2.03
CA MET A 125 9.85 -1.58 -1.46
C MET A 125 10.48 -0.28 -0.94
N PRO A 126 10.49 0.84 -1.67
CA PRO A 126 11.14 2.07 -1.19
C PRO A 126 10.55 2.56 0.13
N PHE A 127 9.23 2.47 0.28
CA PHE A 127 8.54 2.89 1.51
C PHE A 127 8.84 1.94 2.67
N ALA A 128 8.82 0.64 2.40
CA ALA A 128 9.14 -0.37 3.41
C ALA A 128 10.60 -0.25 3.89
N PHE A 129 11.56 -0.04 2.99
CA PHE A 129 12.96 0.17 3.37
C PHE A 129 13.19 1.46 4.15
N VAL A 130 12.50 2.55 3.82
CA VAL A 130 12.59 3.79 4.60
C VAL A 130 11.95 3.61 5.97
N THR A 131 10.85 2.86 6.05
CA THR A 131 10.21 2.55 7.34
C THR A 131 11.14 1.75 8.24
N ILE A 132 11.72 0.65 7.74
CA ILE A 132 12.64 -0.17 8.55
C ILE A 132 13.91 0.60 8.92
N PHE A 133 14.43 1.45 8.01
CA PHE A 133 15.55 2.32 8.30
C PHE A 133 15.26 3.24 9.50
N ASN A 134 14.11 3.91 9.53
CA ASN A 134 13.71 4.77 10.64
C ASN A 134 13.61 4.00 11.96
N ILE A 135 13.02 2.80 11.94
CA ILE A 135 12.85 1.98 13.14
C ILE A 135 14.21 1.55 13.68
N VAL A 136 15.06 0.96 12.83
CA VAL A 136 16.38 0.47 13.21
C VAL A 136 17.27 1.62 13.69
N PHE A 137 17.24 2.76 13.00
CA PHE A 137 17.97 3.96 13.41
C PHE A 137 17.55 4.40 14.83
N LEU A 138 16.26 4.48 15.11
CA LEU A 138 15.76 4.89 16.44
C LEU A 138 16.09 3.87 17.54
N ILE A 139 16.08 2.58 17.24
CA ILE A 139 16.48 1.53 18.19
C ILE A 139 17.95 1.75 18.63
N PHE A 140 18.86 1.95 17.67
CA PHE A 140 20.28 2.18 17.99
C PHE A 140 20.57 3.58 18.55
N ALA A 141 19.84 4.59 18.12
CA ALA A 141 20.03 5.95 18.62
C ALA A 141 19.36 6.20 19.99
N GLY A 142 18.49 5.29 20.43
CA GLY A 142 17.66 5.49 21.62
C GLY A 142 18.45 5.79 22.90
N GLU A 143 19.54 5.08 23.15
CA GLU A 143 20.44 5.33 24.27
C GLU A 143 21.11 6.71 24.19
N ILE A 144 21.53 7.11 23.01
CA ILE A 144 22.19 8.42 22.77
C ILE A 144 21.17 9.55 22.94
N ILE A 145 19.94 9.34 22.51
CA ILE A 145 18.84 10.31 22.64
C ILE A 145 18.41 10.45 24.09
N GLY A 146 18.57 9.39 24.90
CA GLY A 146 18.08 9.30 26.28
C GLY A 146 16.55 9.22 26.36
N ALA A 147 15.91 8.66 25.34
CA ALA A 147 14.47 8.49 25.28
C ALA A 147 14.00 7.23 26.02
N SER A 148 12.82 7.28 26.64
CA SER A 148 12.19 6.10 27.23
C SER A 148 11.81 5.09 26.12
N SER A 149 11.64 3.82 26.47
CA SER A 149 11.16 2.79 25.54
C SER A 149 9.83 3.19 24.90
N THR A 150 8.90 3.71 25.68
CA THR A 150 7.58 4.18 25.20
C THR A 150 7.69 5.41 24.29
N SER A 151 8.63 6.33 24.60
CA SER A 151 8.90 7.48 23.76
C SER A 151 9.50 7.07 22.41
N LEU A 152 10.43 6.11 22.40
CA LEU A 152 10.99 5.53 21.17
C LEU A 152 9.90 4.87 20.32
N THR A 153 9.03 4.05 20.92
CA THR A 153 7.88 3.45 20.23
C THR A 153 6.98 4.54 19.63
N THR A 154 6.73 5.63 20.36
CA THR A 154 5.95 6.77 19.85
C THR A 154 6.61 7.42 18.63
N MET A 155 7.92 7.68 18.70
CA MET A 155 8.68 8.25 17.57
C MET A 155 8.61 7.35 16.32
N MET A 156 8.86 6.04 16.49
CA MET A 156 8.77 5.05 15.41
C MET A 156 7.36 5.01 14.82
N TYR A 157 6.34 5.00 15.67
CA TYR A 157 4.94 4.92 15.27
C TYR A 157 4.50 6.13 14.43
N LEU A 158 4.88 7.34 14.85
CA LEU A 158 4.60 8.56 14.07
C LEU A 158 5.29 8.55 12.71
N LEU A 159 6.52 8.01 12.62
CA LEU A 159 7.25 7.88 11.36
C LEU A 159 6.66 6.81 10.43
N ILE A 160 6.19 5.68 10.97
CA ILE A 160 5.45 4.69 10.17
C ILE A 160 4.21 5.35 9.56
N GLY A 161 3.41 6.05 10.37
CA GLY A 161 2.25 6.79 9.89
C GLY A 161 2.61 7.78 8.78
N PHE A 162 3.67 8.56 8.98
CA PHE A 162 4.15 9.52 7.99
C PHE A 162 4.53 8.86 6.65
N VAL A 163 5.35 7.80 6.69
CA VAL A 163 5.78 7.07 5.48
C VAL A 163 4.58 6.41 4.79
N SER A 164 3.64 5.85 5.55
CA SER A 164 2.40 5.26 5.01
C SER A 164 1.52 6.31 4.33
N ILE A 165 1.40 7.51 4.90
CA ILE A 165 0.68 8.64 4.29
C ILE A 165 1.37 9.12 3.00
N LEU A 166 2.71 9.15 2.94
CA LEU A 166 3.44 9.42 1.69
C LEU A 166 3.16 8.35 0.63
N ALA A 167 3.00 7.10 1.02
CA ALA A 167 2.63 6.03 0.10
C ALA A 167 1.21 6.23 -0.46
N VAL A 168 0.25 6.67 0.36
CA VAL A 168 -1.09 7.07 -0.09
C VAL A 168 -1.01 8.19 -1.12
N GLN A 169 -0.20 9.23 -0.88
CA GLN A 169 0.02 10.31 -1.85
C GLN A 169 0.54 9.79 -3.19
N GLU A 170 1.45 8.82 -3.17
CA GLU A 170 2.02 8.25 -4.40
C GLU A 170 1.01 7.39 -5.17
N VAL A 171 0.17 6.64 -4.47
CA VAL A 171 -0.89 5.81 -5.07
C VAL A 171 -1.99 6.67 -5.67
N CYS A 172 -2.25 7.83 -5.12
CA CYS A 172 -3.25 8.80 -5.59
C CYS A 172 -2.83 9.60 -6.83
N LYS A 173 -1.77 9.22 -7.53
CA LYS A 173 -1.37 9.88 -8.78
C LYS A 173 -2.10 9.27 -10.00
N PRO A 174 -2.51 10.13 -10.99
CA PRO A 174 -2.46 11.60 -11.04
C PRO A 174 -3.41 12.24 -10.02
N ILE A 175 -2.98 13.38 -9.45
CA ILE A 175 -3.72 14.03 -8.35
C ILE A 175 -5.02 14.66 -8.88
N THR A 176 -6.15 14.26 -8.30
CA THR A 176 -7.48 14.82 -8.52
C THR A 176 -8.00 15.49 -7.24
N LYS A 177 -9.12 16.23 -7.30
CA LYS A 177 -9.75 16.81 -6.11
C LYS A 177 -10.11 15.74 -5.06
N VAL A 178 -10.58 14.57 -5.51
CA VAL A 178 -10.89 13.44 -4.64
C VAL A 178 -9.62 12.90 -3.97
N HIS A 179 -8.51 12.83 -4.69
CA HIS A 179 -7.22 12.40 -4.13
C HIS A 179 -6.67 13.37 -3.08
N VAL A 180 -6.83 14.69 -3.31
CA VAL A 180 -6.46 15.70 -2.28
C VAL A 180 -7.31 15.53 -1.03
N PHE A 181 -8.62 15.36 -1.18
CA PHE A 181 -9.51 15.08 -0.06
C PHE A 181 -9.08 13.79 0.68
N LEU A 182 -8.90 12.70 -0.05
CA LEU A 182 -8.50 11.42 0.53
C LEU A 182 -7.18 11.52 1.30
N PHE A 183 -6.14 12.09 0.69
CA PHE A 183 -4.85 12.28 1.32
C PHE A 183 -4.95 13.15 2.60
N THR A 184 -5.68 14.27 2.52
CA THR A 184 -5.82 15.18 3.65
C THR A 184 -6.60 14.53 4.79
N THR A 185 -7.72 13.85 4.50
CA THR A 185 -8.53 13.18 5.52
C THR A 185 -7.80 11.99 6.14
N THR A 186 -7.04 11.23 5.36
CA THR A 186 -6.18 10.16 5.88
C THR A 186 -5.12 10.72 6.82
N ALA A 187 -4.40 11.78 6.42
CA ALA A 187 -3.35 12.38 7.24
C ALA A 187 -3.91 12.99 8.53
N VAL A 188 -4.90 13.84 8.42
CA VAL A 188 -5.52 14.48 9.59
C VAL A 188 -6.19 13.44 10.47
N GLY A 189 -6.97 12.51 9.88
CA GLY A 189 -7.69 11.46 10.61
C GLY A 189 -6.75 10.57 11.40
N PHE A 190 -5.63 10.12 10.79
CA PHE A 190 -4.64 9.31 11.50
C PHE A 190 -4.03 10.04 12.69
N TYR A 191 -3.48 11.25 12.52
CA TYR A 191 -2.83 11.96 13.62
C TYR A 191 -3.82 12.43 14.70
N VAL A 192 -5.04 12.78 14.34
CA VAL A 192 -6.12 13.08 15.31
C VAL A 192 -6.46 11.82 16.10
N ALA A 193 -6.61 10.66 15.43
CA ALA A 193 -6.87 9.40 16.12
C ALA A 193 -5.71 9.00 17.05
N VAL A 194 -4.46 9.17 16.64
CA VAL A 194 -3.27 8.97 17.50
C VAL A 194 -3.34 9.85 18.75
N ALA A 195 -3.69 11.13 18.61
CA ALA A 195 -3.80 12.05 19.73
C ALA A 195 -4.95 11.69 20.70
N LEU A 196 -6.13 11.34 20.13
CA LEU A 196 -7.31 10.98 20.92
C LEU A 196 -7.14 9.62 21.64
N PHE A 197 -6.61 8.62 20.97
CA PHE A 197 -6.46 7.27 21.49
C PHE A 197 -5.08 7.00 22.07
N ARG A 198 -4.27 8.02 22.31
CA ARG A 198 -2.90 7.91 22.80
C ARG A 198 -2.73 6.97 23.98
N ARG A 199 -3.63 7.02 24.98
CA ARG A 199 -3.58 6.15 26.17
C ARG A 199 -3.81 4.68 25.81
N ILE A 200 -4.74 4.39 24.91
CA ILE A 200 -5.06 3.03 24.46
C ILE A 200 -3.92 2.48 23.60
N LEU A 201 -3.27 3.34 22.84
CA LEU A 201 -2.11 3.03 22.02
C LEU A 201 -0.81 2.95 22.82
N GLU A 202 -0.83 3.19 24.13
CA GLU A 202 0.35 3.21 25.00
C GLU A 202 1.46 4.13 24.47
N LEU A 203 1.07 5.32 23.98
CA LEU A 203 1.99 6.32 23.43
C LEU A 203 2.20 7.48 24.40
N GLU A 204 3.42 8.03 24.45
CA GLU A 204 3.79 9.19 25.26
C GLU A 204 3.75 10.50 24.48
N ILE A 205 3.67 11.63 25.20
CA ILE A 205 3.90 12.94 24.61
C ILE A 205 5.39 13.13 24.47
N LEU A 206 5.84 13.34 23.23
CA LEU A 206 7.25 13.55 22.95
C LEU A 206 7.76 14.86 23.54
N THR A 207 8.97 14.83 24.04
CA THR A 207 9.71 16.04 24.40
C THR A 207 10.03 16.87 23.17
N ARG A 208 10.37 18.15 23.35
CA ARG A 208 10.74 19.02 22.24
C ARG A 208 11.92 18.45 21.41
N ARG A 209 12.88 17.81 22.06
CA ARG A 209 14.03 17.20 21.37
C ARG A 209 13.61 16.00 20.52
N GLU A 210 12.84 15.10 21.06
CA GLU A 210 12.32 13.91 20.36
C GLU A 210 11.45 14.30 19.18
N PHE A 211 10.58 15.31 19.33
CA PHE A 211 9.75 15.82 18.25
C PHE A 211 10.60 16.40 17.09
N ILE A 212 11.67 17.14 17.40
CA ILE A 212 12.60 17.65 16.37
C ILE A 212 13.29 16.49 15.64
N ILE A 213 13.68 15.42 16.34
CA ILE A 213 14.27 14.23 15.71
C ILE A 213 13.29 13.56 14.75
N VAL A 214 12.02 13.41 15.17
CA VAL A 214 10.95 12.88 14.30
C VAL A 214 10.79 13.74 13.05
N LEU A 215 10.78 15.08 13.17
CA LEU A 215 10.70 15.97 12.02
C LEU A 215 11.89 15.84 11.07
N ILE A 216 13.10 15.73 11.60
CA ILE A 216 14.31 15.53 10.80
C ILE A 216 14.23 14.20 10.04
N LEU A 217 13.88 13.12 10.71
CA LEU A 217 13.73 11.80 10.09
C LEU A 217 12.58 11.77 9.07
N ALA A 218 11.49 12.50 9.31
CA ALA A 218 10.41 12.65 8.34
C ALA A 218 10.89 13.37 7.07
N ILE A 219 11.69 14.43 7.19
CA ILE A 219 12.27 15.14 6.06
C ILE A 219 13.25 14.21 5.29
N ILE A 220 14.11 13.49 6.00
CA ILE A 220 15.02 12.52 5.40
C ILE A 220 14.23 11.43 4.66
N SER A 221 13.19 10.89 5.28
CA SER A 221 12.32 9.89 4.67
C SER A 221 11.66 10.41 3.38
N TYR A 222 11.16 11.65 3.40
CA TYR A 222 10.60 12.30 2.21
C TYR A 222 11.64 12.40 1.08
N ILE A 223 12.85 12.85 1.40
CA ILE A 223 13.95 12.97 0.43
C ILE A 223 14.32 11.61 -0.14
N LEU A 224 14.53 10.59 0.70
CA LEU A 224 14.92 9.23 0.28
C LEU A 224 13.89 8.60 -0.67
N ILE A 225 12.61 8.76 -0.38
CA ILE A 225 11.53 8.25 -1.23
C ILE A 225 11.52 8.95 -2.60
N HIS A 226 11.81 10.25 -2.64
CA HIS A 226 11.73 11.06 -3.88
C HIS A 226 13.02 11.06 -4.71
N ILE A 227 14.19 10.81 -4.12
CA ILE A 227 15.48 10.70 -4.83
C ILE A 227 15.41 9.62 -5.92
N LYS A 228 14.81 8.46 -5.63
CA LYS A 228 14.63 7.39 -6.62
C LYS A 228 13.89 7.87 -7.87
N ARG A 229 12.92 8.76 -7.69
CA ARG A 229 12.13 9.34 -8.79
C ARG A 229 12.96 10.28 -9.67
N ILE A 230 13.85 11.05 -9.07
CA ILE A 230 14.74 11.98 -9.78
C ILE A 230 15.74 11.19 -10.62
N ILE A 231 16.33 10.13 -10.06
CA ILE A 231 17.32 9.28 -10.74
C ILE A 231 16.66 8.51 -11.89
N TYR A 232 15.47 7.93 -11.68
CA TYR A 232 14.75 7.21 -12.75
C TYR A 232 14.25 8.12 -13.87
N LYS A 233 13.87 9.37 -13.55
CA LYS A 233 13.44 10.34 -14.58
C LYS A 233 14.60 10.77 -15.47
N LYS A 234 15.80 10.84 -14.92
CA LYS A 234 17.02 11.18 -15.65
C LYS A 234 17.45 10.05 -16.62
N LYS A 235 17.24 8.79 -16.23
CA LYS A 235 17.58 7.60 -17.02
C LYS A 235 16.61 7.33 -18.20
N LEU A 236 15.49 8.03 -18.25
CA LEU A 236 14.50 7.97 -19.37
C LEU A 236 14.66 9.12 -20.37
N ILE A 237 15.57 10.07 -20.09
CA ILE A 237 15.85 11.24 -20.93
C ILE A 237 17.24 11.07 -21.62
N ASP A 238 18.11 10.23 -21.07
CA ASP A 238 19.36 9.76 -21.67
C ASP A 238 19.13 8.41 -22.39
#